data_80b6c3a08975b46f589365ec0f2e0fd4
#
_entry.id   80b6c3a08975b46f589365ec0f2e0fd4
#
_cell.length_a   1.000
_cell.length_b   1.000
_cell.length_c   1.000
_cell.angle_alpha   90.00
_cell.angle_beta   90.00
_cell.angle_gamma   90.00
#
_symmetry.space_group_name_H-M   'P 1'
#
loop_
_entity.id
_entity.type
_entity.pdbx_description
1 polymer ?
#
loop_
_entity_poly.entity_id
_entity_poly.type
_entity_poly.pdbx_seq_one_letter_code
_entity_poly.pdbx_strand_id
1 'polypeptide(L)'
;GKGSKGEGPELVMVLVTPEKVVKSKMFMAALDKTAKNGRLARIVIDEAHCCSQWGHDFRPEYCKLGILKRQFGHVPVLAVTATCTDFIREDVMRILNLSPGDVVCFKSSFNRANLRYEVMDKPEAAKDALELLASLIKDNYSGEAGIVYAFSRKEASDVAKGLASRGIPAAFYHAGQEERERSRVQRAWMTGEVPVIVATIAFGMGINHLKVRYVVHFSLSKSLENYYQESGRAGRDGKPSRCVVLYRPSDVSRQATLSCQDQGSQPLATLHKMVRYCQACGFATMATCRRTMIAEALGEQGGKGLCAGGCDVCSGRGDPATTIDATAHATTLVRILRHLALKEHRVTPRQLVEAWRAKKGAKAMPDGVVAEADRPPKSLSRSTCERLVLQLLGDGVLCDDFHFTAFSVVHYVVTGARAQALESGRLARVLLEVRESEGRSVGGSGGPGGGKKNPKASGAKPSTKAAPSAGGARRKAEAGSEGIRGAAGGPGGQVGTGKKRPRSEGASTAVAVGAGVVDLCDS
;
A
#
# COMPACT_ATOMS: atom_id res chain seq x y z
N GLY A 1 -61.98 17.01 16.31
CA GLY A 1 -60.91 17.22 15.36
C GLY A 1 -59.81 16.22 15.62
N LYS A 2 -59.67 15.16 14.79
CA LYS A 2 -58.49 14.29 14.79
C LYS A 2 -57.35 15.07 14.12
N GLY A 3 -56.40 15.54 14.93
CA GLY A 3 -55.21 16.18 14.42
C GLY A 3 -54.47 15.24 13.46
N SER A 4 -54.20 15.72 12.26
CA SER A 4 -53.29 15.06 11.30
C SER A 4 -51.94 14.85 11.99
N LYS A 5 -51.55 13.60 12.18
CA LYS A 5 -50.18 13.27 12.54
C LYS A 5 -49.31 13.81 11.41
N GLY A 6 -48.55 14.87 11.69
CA GLY A 6 -47.57 15.40 10.76
C GLY A 6 -46.70 14.27 10.26
N GLU A 7 -46.66 14.06 8.96
CA GLU A 7 -45.77 13.13 8.33
C GLU A 7 -44.36 13.61 8.64
N GLY A 8 -43.63 12.83 9.45
CA GLY A 8 -42.21 13.06 9.65
C GLY A 8 -41.45 12.95 8.31
N PRO A 9 -40.22 13.45 8.22
CA PRO A 9 -39.47 13.45 6.98
C PRO A 9 -39.44 12.04 6.37
N GLU A 10 -39.82 11.95 5.10
CA GLU A 10 -39.85 10.68 4.38
C GLU A 10 -38.44 10.08 4.27
N LEU A 11 -38.29 8.84 4.71
CA LEU A 11 -37.00 8.13 4.63
C LEU A 11 -36.76 7.70 3.18
N VAL A 12 -35.80 8.34 2.52
CA VAL A 12 -35.46 8.10 1.09
C VAL A 12 -34.38 7.04 0.92
N MET A 13 -33.40 6.99 1.83
CA MET A 13 -32.27 6.07 1.75
C MET A 13 -31.90 5.52 3.14
N VAL A 14 -31.56 4.23 3.19
CA VAL A 14 -31.08 3.56 4.40
C VAL A 14 -29.74 2.93 4.11
N LEU A 15 -28.69 3.34 4.84
CA LEU A 15 -27.37 2.72 4.79
C LEU A 15 -27.27 1.69 5.93
N VAL A 16 -26.92 0.46 5.58
CA VAL A 16 -26.80 -0.64 6.53
C VAL A 16 -25.57 -1.48 6.25
N THR A 17 -25.02 -2.09 7.30
CA THR A 17 -23.92 -3.05 7.12
C THR A 17 -24.48 -4.45 6.78
N PRO A 18 -23.70 -5.31 6.08
CA PRO A 18 -24.09 -6.69 5.80
C PRO A 18 -24.49 -7.47 7.06
N GLU A 19 -23.78 -7.24 8.18
CA GLU A 19 -24.09 -7.87 9.47
C GLU A 19 -25.49 -7.50 9.96
N LYS A 20 -25.93 -6.26 9.74
CA LYS A 20 -27.27 -5.81 10.11
C LYS A 20 -28.34 -6.54 9.31
N VAL A 21 -28.12 -6.72 8.01
CA VAL A 21 -29.03 -7.50 7.14
C VAL A 21 -29.12 -8.94 7.62
N VAL A 22 -27.98 -9.57 7.93
CA VAL A 22 -27.91 -10.99 8.30
C VAL A 22 -28.46 -11.26 9.70
N LYS A 23 -28.20 -10.39 10.67
CA LYS A 23 -28.47 -10.65 12.10
C LYS A 23 -29.77 -10.05 12.61
N SER A 24 -30.33 -9.03 11.96
CA SER A 24 -31.49 -8.30 12.49
C SER A 24 -32.79 -8.75 11.83
N LYS A 25 -33.53 -9.64 12.50
CA LYS A 25 -34.87 -10.05 12.08
C LYS A 25 -35.85 -8.85 12.00
N MET A 26 -35.71 -7.89 12.92
CA MET A 26 -36.54 -6.69 12.94
C MET A 26 -36.29 -5.81 11.71
N PHE A 27 -35.05 -5.64 11.29
CA PHE A 27 -34.70 -4.92 10.07
C PHE A 27 -35.28 -5.61 8.83
N MET A 28 -35.15 -6.92 8.73
CA MET A 28 -35.67 -7.69 7.60
C MET A 28 -37.19 -7.66 7.54
N ALA A 29 -37.88 -7.71 8.69
CA ALA A 29 -39.36 -7.55 8.76
C ALA A 29 -39.82 -6.14 8.32
N ALA A 30 -39.08 -5.08 8.71
CA ALA A 30 -39.35 -3.72 8.26
C ALA A 30 -39.14 -3.58 6.76
N LEU A 31 -38.08 -4.18 6.22
CA LEU A 31 -37.78 -4.19 4.79
C LEU A 31 -38.88 -4.93 4.00
N ASP A 32 -39.34 -6.09 4.50
CA ASP A 32 -40.43 -6.87 3.92
C ASP A 32 -41.73 -6.07 3.85
N LYS A 33 -42.09 -5.38 4.94
CA LYS A 33 -43.26 -4.48 4.97
C LYS A 33 -43.12 -3.35 3.94
N THR A 34 -41.93 -2.77 3.81
CA THR A 34 -41.64 -1.71 2.84
C THR A 34 -41.75 -2.21 1.40
N ALA A 35 -41.25 -3.40 1.12
CA ALA A 35 -41.34 -4.04 -0.19
C ALA A 35 -42.78 -4.37 -0.57
N LYS A 36 -43.57 -4.96 0.35
CA LYS A 36 -45.01 -5.26 0.15
C LYS A 36 -45.85 -4.01 -0.13
N ASN A 37 -45.47 -2.88 0.42
CA ASN A 37 -46.10 -1.60 0.14
C ASN A 37 -45.62 -0.92 -1.16
N GLY A 38 -44.76 -1.58 -1.96
CA GLY A 38 -44.20 -1.02 -3.21
C GLY A 38 -43.21 0.12 -3.01
N ARG A 39 -42.75 0.36 -1.76
CA ARG A 39 -41.87 1.49 -1.42
C ARG A 39 -40.38 1.14 -1.41
N LEU A 40 -39.99 -0.13 -1.59
CA LEU A 40 -38.60 -0.56 -1.75
C LEU A 40 -38.24 -0.49 -3.23
N ALA A 41 -37.64 0.64 -3.64
CA ALA A 41 -37.36 0.92 -5.04
C ALA A 41 -36.17 0.08 -5.59
N ARG A 42 -35.12 -0.09 -4.79
CA ARG A 42 -33.91 -0.86 -5.19
C ARG A 42 -33.06 -1.24 -3.99
N ILE A 43 -32.20 -2.23 -4.19
CA ILE A 43 -31.17 -2.65 -3.25
C ILE A 43 -29.81 -2.40 -3.92
N VAL A 44 -28.90 -1.70 -3.21
CA VAL A 44 -27.55 -1.45 -3.68
C VAL A 44 -26.57 -2.19 -2.79
N ILE A 45 -25.70 -3.02 -3.38
CA ILE A 45 -24.64 -3.74 -2.70
C ILE A 45 -23.32 -3.12 -3.15
N ASP A 46 -22.76 -2.27 -2.30
CA ASP A 46 -21.47 -1.65 -2.52
C ASP A 46 -20.34 -2.62 -2.16
N GLU A 47 -19.16 -2.46 -2.77
CA GLU A 47 -18.00 -3.36 -2.63
C GLU A 47 -18.38 -4.84 -2.85
N ALA A 48 -19.18 -5.10 -3.88
CA ALA A 48 -19.75 -6.43 -4.14
C ALA A 48 -18.68 -7.54 -4.32
N HIS A 49 -17.43 -7.18 -4.66
CA HIS A 49 -16.31 -8.12 -4.70
C HIS A 49 -16.02 -8.80 -3.36
N CYS A 50 -16.44 -8.19 -2.23
CA CYS A 50 -16.34 -8.80 -0.89
C CYS A 50 -17.18 -10.08 -0.75
N CYS A 51 -18.11 -10.35 -1.66
CA CYS A 51 -18.86 -11.62 -1.70
C CYS A 51 -17.95 -12.81 -2.05
N SER A 52 -16.95 -12.60 -2.90
CA SER A 52 -16.13 -13.65 -3.46
C SER A 52 -14.94 -13.98 -2.58
N GLN A 53 -14.71 -15.25 -2.29
CA GLN A 53 -13.49 -15.73 -1.61
C GLN A 53 -12.22 -15.50 -2.45
N TRP A 54 -12.39 -15.28 -3.75
CA TRP A 54 -11.34 -14.96 -4.69
C TRP A 54 -11.05 -13.45 -4.75
N GLY A 55 -11.93 -12.64 -4.13
CA GLY A 55 -11.74 -11.20 -3.98
C GLY A 55 -10.64 -10.89 -2.97
N HIS A 56 -10.04 -9.73 -3.12
CA HIS A 56 -8.93 -9.28 -2.26
C HIS A 56 -9.35 -8.83 -0.85
N ASP A 57 -10.66 -8.65 -0.59
CA ASP A 57 -11.25 -8.25 0.71
C ASP A 57 -12.51 -9.08 1.00
N PHE A 58 -12.35 -10.38 1.10
CA PHE A 58 -13.44 -11.31 1.38
C PHE A 58 -14.07 -11.07 2.75
N ARG A 59 -15.43 -11.05 2.78
CA ARG A 59 -16.23 -10.89 4.01
C ARG A 59 -17.35 -11.92 4.06
N PRO A 60 -17.35 -12.82 5.04
CA PRO A 60 -18.33 -13.92 5.13
C PRO A 60 -19.79 -13.46 5.16
N GLU A 61 -20.07 -12.28 5.73
CA GLU A 61 -21.42 -11.72 5.78
C GLU A 61 -21.94 -11.34 4.40
N TYR A 62 -21.09 -10.91 3.48
CA TYR A 62 -21.49 -10.58 2.10
C TYR A 62 -22.01 -11.81 1.35
N CYS A 63 -21.48 -13.02 1.61
CA CYS A 63 -21.98 -14.25 0.99
C CYS A 63 -23.45 -14.54 1.32
N LYS A 64 -23.95 -13.99 2.41
CA LYS A 64 -25.34 -14.16 2.86
C LYS A 64 -26.31 -13.15 2.24
N LEU A 65 -25.81 -12.11 1.56
CA LEU A 65 -26.65 -11.05 0.98
C LEU A 65 -27.53 -11.55 -0.18
N GLY A 66 -27.22 -12.70 -0.78
CA GLY A 66 -28.09 -13.35 -1.76
C GLY A 66 -29.52 -13.63 -1.25
N ILE A 67 -29.75 -13.60 0.09
CA ILE A 67 -31.10 -13.66 0.68
C ILE A 67 -31.97 -12.50 0.22
N LEU A 68 -31.38 -11.31 -0.01
CA LEU A 68 -32.13 -10.13 -0.45
C LEU A 68 -32.80 -10.36 -1.81
N LYS A 69 -32.08 -10.93 -2.78
CA LYS A 69 -32.66 -11.25 -4.10
C LYS A 69 -33.67 -12.38 -4.02
N ARG A 70 -33.45 -13.38 -3.16
CA ARG A 70 -34.41 -14.48 -2.95
C ARG A 70 -35.72 -14.00 -2.33
N GLN A 71 -35.65 -13.11 -1.33
CA GLN A 71 -36.82 -12.62 -0.61
C GLN A 71 -37.53 -11.49 -1.38
N PHE A 72 -36.80 -10.65 -2.07
CA PHE A 72 -37.30 -9.48 -2.79
C PHE A 72 -37.03 -9.59 -4.29
N GLY A 73 -37.41 -10.71 -4.91
CA GLY A 73 -37.10 -11.04 -6.32
C GLY A 73 -37.52 -9.99 -7.35
N HIS A 74 -38.61 -9.26 -7.06
CA HIS A 74 -39.14 -8.19 -7.90
C HIS A 74 -38.38 -6.86 -7.75
N VAL A 75 -37.56 -6.70 -6.71
CA VAL A 75 -36.80 -5.47 -6.46
C VAL A 75 -35.50 -5.51 -7.23
N PRO A 76 -35.16 -4.49 -8.02
CA PRO A 76 -33.88 -4.39 -8.71
C PRO A 76 -32.71 -4.40 -7.72
N VAL A 77 -31.66 -5.14 -8.07
CA VAL A 77 -30.40 -5.18 -7.30
C VAL A 77 -29.30 -4.57 -8.17
N LEU A 78 -28.58 -3.60 -7.60
CA LEU A 78 -27.38 -3.01 -8.17
C LEU A 78 -26.17 -3.47 -7.36
N ALA A 79 -25.24 -4.19 -7.97
CA ALA A 79 -23.97 -4.57 -7.38
C ALA A 79 -22.87 -3.66 -7.93
N VAL A 80 -22.14 -2.98 -7.06
CA VAL A 80 -21.10 -1.99 -7.42
C VAL A 80 -19.76 -2.43 -6.85
N THR A 81 -18.71 -2.30 -7.63
CA THR A 81 -17.34 -2.58 -7.19
C THR A 81 -16.32 -1.84 -8.05
N ALA A 82 -15.24 -1.38 -7.44
CA ALA A 82 -14.12 -0.76 -8.12
C ALA A 82 -13.12 -1.78 -8.70
N THR A 83 -13.18 -3.05 -8.29
CA THR A 83 -12.22 -4.08 -8.68
C THR A 83 -12.96 -5.40 -8.93
N CYS A 84 -13.04 -5.81 -10.18
CA CYS A 84 -13.79 -7.01 -10.54
C CYS A 84 -13.22 -7.65 -11.81
N THR A 85 -12.55 -8.80 -11.66
CA THR A 85 -12.23 -9.66 -12.81
C THR A 85 -13.49 -10.37 -13.28
N ASP A 86 -13.49 -10.89 -14.50
CA ASP A 86 -14.64 -11.64 -15.03
C ASP A 86 -14.98 -12.86 -14.14
N PHE A 87 -13.97 -13.52 -13.59
CA PHE A 87 -14.15 -14.61 -12.64
C PHE A 87 -14.84 -14.16 -11.34
N ILE A 88 -14.41 -13.04 -10.75
CA ILE A 88 -15.05 -12.47 -9.54
C ILE A 88 -16.48 -12.04 -9.85
N ARG A 89 -16.74 -11.47 -11.02
CA ARG A 89 -18.08 -11.09 -11.46
C ARG A 89 -19.03 -12.28 -11.46
N GLU A 90 -18.63 -13.40 -12.09
CA GLU A 90 -19.43 -14.61 -12.15
C GLU A 90 -19.71 -15.18 -10.75
N ASP A 91 -18.71 -15.17 -9.87
CA ASP A 91 -18.85 -15.65 -8.49
C ASP A 91 -19.81 -14.73 -7.69
N VAL A 92 -19.68 -13.41 -7.82
CA VAL A 92 -20.61 -12.42 -7.21
C VAL A 92 -22.03 -12.64 -7.71
N MET A 93 -22.23 -12.82 -9.01
CA MET A 93 -23.56 -13.06 -9.58
C MET A 93 -24.18 -14.35 -9.00
N ARG A 94 -23.40 -15.43 -8.90
CA ARG A 94 -23.82 -16.69 -8.31
C ARG A 94 -24.21 -16.53 -6.83
N ILE A 95 -23.39 -15.86 -6.03
CA ILE A 95 -23.60 -15.67 -4.59
C ILE A 95 -24.82 -14.78 -4.33
N LEU A 96 -24.99 -13.72 -5.10
CA LEU A 96 -26.11 -12.80 -4.96
C LEU A 96 -27.40 -13.31 -5.61
N ASN A 97 -27.42 -14.50 -6.21
CA ASN A 97 -28.55 -15.09 -6.93
C ASN A 97 -29.04 -14.19 -8.10
N LEU A 98 -28.10 -13.64 -8.87
CA LEU A 98 -28.37 -12.86 -10.06
C LEU A 98 -28.24 -13.77 -11.29
N SER A 99 -29.32 -13.92 -12.07
CA SER A 99 -29.30 -14.74 -13.27
C SER A 99 -28.55 -14.04 -14.41
N PRO A 100 -27.58 -14.68 -15.07
CA PRO A 100 -26.78 -14.03 -16.12
C PRO A 100 -27.60 -13.38 -17.25
N GLY A 101 -28.76 -13.96 -17.59
CA GLY A 101 -29.67 -13.43 -18.62
C GLY A 101 -30.40 -12.15 -18.20
N ASP A 102 -30.50 -11.86 -16.91
CA ASP A 102 -31.23 -10.71 -16.36
C ASP A 102 -30.31 -9.57 -15.90
N VAL A 103 -28.97 -9.72 -16.09
CA VAL A 103 -27.98 -8.76 -15.61
C VAL A 103 -27.45 -7.90 -16.74
N VAL A 104 -27.53 -6.60 -16.61
CA VAL A 104 -26.81 -5.64 -17.44
C VAL A 104 -25.51 -5.27 -16.73
N CYS A 105 -24.36 -5.47 -17.39
CA CYS A 105 -23.05 -5.20 -16.84
C CYS A 105 -22.46 -3.92 -17.47
N PHE A 106 -22.15 -2.94 -16.66
CA PHE A 106 -21.43 -1.73 -17.04
C PHE A 106 -19.97 -1.87 -16.60
N LYS A 107 -19.03 -1.72 -17.52
CA LYS A 107 -17.60 -1.84 -17.25
C LYS A 107 -16.88 -0.61 -17.83
N SER A 108 -16.14 0.09 -17.00
CA SER A 108 -15.23 1.17 -17.40
C SER A 108 -13.78 0.68 -17.30
N SER A 109 -12.88 1.32 -18.04
CA SER A 109 -11.45 1.03 -17.91
C SER A 109 -10.92 1.43 -16.54
N PHE A 110 -10.01 0.60 -16.01
CA PHE A 110 -9.28 0.90 -14.77
C PHE A 110 -8.19 1.98 -14.96
N ASN A 111 -7.96 2.40 -16.20
CA ASN A 111 -6.88 3.35 -16.49
C ASN A 111 -7.25 4.78 -16.09
N ARG A 112 -6.61 5.28 -15.04
CA ARG A 112 -6.68 6.66 -14.57
C ARG A 112 -5.55 7.49 -15.19
N ALA A 113 -5.83 8.18 -16.31
CA ALA A 113 -4.82 8.92 -17.07
C ALA A 113 -4.07 10.00 -16.25
N ASN A 114 -4.75 10.58 -15.26
CA ASN A 114 -4.20 11.62 -14.39
C ASN A 114 -3.28 11.10 -13.26
N LEU A 115 -3.23 9.78 -13.02
CA LEU A 115 -2.35 9.18 -12.01
C LEU A 115 -1.01 8.78 -12.63
N ARG A 116 0.07 9.17 -12.01
CA ARG A 116 1.42 8.77 -12.39
C ARG A 116 1.94 7.73 -11.40
N TYR A 117 2.34 6.56 -11.90
CA TYR A 117 2.84 5.46 -11.10
C TYR A 117 4.36 5.39 -11.13
N GLU A 118 4.98 5.28 -9.95
CA GLU A 118 6.43 5.24 -9.78
C GLU A 118 6.83 4.27 -8.67
N VAL A 119 8.00 3.65 -8.83
CA VAL A 119 8.64 2.85 -7.79
C VAL A 119 10.03 3.43 -7.55
N MET A 120 10.34 3.70 -6.29
CA MET A 120 11.62 4.23 -5.85
C MET A 120 12.26 3.26 -4.85
N ASP A 121 13.58 3.13 -4.91
CA ASP A 121 14.30 2.29 -3.96
C ASP A 121 14.24 2.89 -2.56
N LYS A 122 13.77 2.09 -1.60
CA LYS A 122 13.70 2.47 -0.19
C LYS A 122 15.02 2.13 0.49
N PRO A 123 15.71 3.09 1.11
CA PRO A 123 16.91 2.84 1.89
C PRO A 123 16.70 1.81 3.00
N GLU A 124 17.73 1.02 3.32
CA GLU A 124 17.69 0.03 4.40
C GLU A 124 17.56 0.69 5.77
N ALA A 125 18.27 1.80 6.01
CA ALA A 125 18.18 2.52 7.26
C ALA A 125 16.86 3.30 7.36
N ALA A 126 16.14 3.14 8.44
CA ALA A 126 14.84 3.79 8.66
C ALA A 126 14.93 5.33 8.62
N LYS A 127 16.07 5.90 9.10
CA LYS A 127 16.32 7.34 9.05
C LYS A 127 16.41 7.84 7.63
N ASP A 128 17.14 7.15 6.76
CA ASP A 128 17.35 7.55 5.37
C ASP A 128 16.08 7.35 4.53
N ALA A 129 15.32 6.29 4.82
CA ALA A 129 14.01 6.08 4.20
C ALA A 129 13.02 7.20 4.56
N LEU A 130 13.05 7.67 5.79
CA LEU A 130 12.24 8.80 6.24
C LEU A 130 12.70 10.11 5.62
N GLU A 131 14.01 10.31 5.45
CA GLU A 131 14.58 11.49 4.78
C GLU A 131 14.15 11.53 3.31
N LEU A 132 14.25 10.39 2.60
CA LEU A 132 13.75 10.27 1.22
C LEU A 132 12.27 10.65 1.12
N LEU A 133 11.42 10.16 2.02
CA LEU A 133 10.00 10.51 2.06
C LEU A 133 9.79 12.00 2.34
N ALA A 134 10.53 12.57 3.29
CA ALA A 134 10.41 13.98 3.64
C ALA A 134 10.84 14.89 2.48
N SER A 135 11.95 14.58 1.80
CA SER A 135 12.41 15.31 0.61
C SER A 135 11.38 15.20 -0.52
N LEU A 136 10.86 14.00 -0.79
CA LEU A 136 9.81 13.80 -1.81
C LEU A 136 8.60 14.71 -1.57
N ILE A 137 8.15 14.82 -0.32
CA ILE A 137 6.99 15.67 0.03
C ILE A 137 7.34 17.15 -0.06
N LYS A 138 8.45 17.59 0.50
CA LYS A 138 8.87 19.00 0.51
C LYS A 138 9.10 19.55 -0.90
N ASP A 139 9.82 18.79 -1.72
CA ASP A 139 10.27 19.25 -3.03
C ASP A 139 9.13 19.29 -4.06
N ASN A 140 8.08 18.48 -3.86
CA ASN A 140 7.03 18.34 -4.87
C ASN A 140 5.63 18.71 -4.37
N TYR A 141 5.37 18.68 -3.05
CA TYR A 141 4.00 18.73 -2.51
C TYR A 141 3.87 19.54 -1.22
N SER A 142 4.66 20.59 -1.06
CA SER A 142 4.59 21.43 0.14
C SER A 142 3.18 22.00 0.33
N GLY A 143 2.54 21.65 1.45
CA GLY A 143 1.16 22.07 1.77
C GLY A 143 0.04 21.31 1.04
N GLU A 144 0.35 20.42 0.12
CA GLU A 144 -0.64 19.62 -0.61
C GLU A 144 -1.13 18.42 0.19
N ALA A 145 -2.40 18.07 0.01
CA ALA A 145 -2.97 16.91 0.67
C ALA A 145 -2.37 15.60 0.12
N GLY A 146 -1.90 14.74 1.04
CA GLY A 146 -1.33 13.44 0.70
C GLY A 146 -1.62 12.35 1.71
N ILE A 147 -1.46 11.10 1.26
CA ILE A 147 -1.60 9.90 2.07
C ILE A 147 -0.29 9.12 2.00
N VAL A 148 0.19 8.66 3.17
CA VAL A 148 1.34 7.76 3.28
C VAL A 148 0.86 6.46 3.92
N TYR A 149 0.92 5.35 3.19
CA TYR A 149 0.57 4.03 3.72
C TYR A 149 1.77 3.36 4.36
N ALA A 150 1.58 2.92 5.61
CA ALA A 150 2.57 2.23 6.42
C ALA A 150 2.11 0.80 6.76
N PHE A 151 3.05 -0.10 6.97
CA PHE A 151 2.80 -1.51 7.24
C PHE A 151 2.08 -1.75 8.57
N SER A 152 2.45 -1.03 9.63
CA SER A 152 1.97 -1.27 10.99
C SER A 152 1.54 0.01 11.69
N ARG A 153 0.75 -0.15 12.77
CA ARG A 153 0.35 0.96 13.65
C ARG A 153 1.55 1.75 14.17
N LYS A 154 2.60 1.03 14.60
CA LYS A 154 3.84 1.63 15.07
C LYS A 154 4.54 2.40 13.96
N GLU A 155 4.72 1.79 12.79
CA GLU A 155 5.37 2.45 11.64
C GLU A 155 4.60 3.72 11.24
N ALA A 156 3.25 3.68 11.20
CA ALA A 156 2.43 4.87 10.91
C ALA A 156 2.69 6.01 11.91
N SER A 157 2.73 5.70 13.20
CA SER A 157 3.02 6.68 14.25
C SER A 157 4.45 7.23 14.15
N ASP A 158 5.44 6.35 13.94
CA ASP A 158 6.86 6.73 13.87
C ASP A 158 7.14 7.61 12.63
N VAL A 159 6.58 7.26 11.48
CA VAL A 159 6.71 8.05 10.24
C VAL A 159 6.01 9.41 10.37
N ALA A 160 4.80 9.47 10.94
CA ALA A 160 4.11 10.76 11.13
C ALA A 160 4.90 11.69 12.05
N LYS A 161 5.39 11.19 13.19
CA LYS A 161 6.25 11.96 14.11
C LYS A 161 7.55 12.40 13.43
N GLY A 162 8.14 11.51 12.65
CA GLY A 162 9.36 11.79 11.91
C GLY A 162 9.19 12.85 10.81
N LEU A 163 8.05 12.91 10.14
CA LEU A 163 7.70 13.99 9.21
C LEU A 163 7.48 15.31 9.94
N ALA A 164 6.72 15.29 11.06
CA ALA A 164 6.47 16.46 11.88
C ALA A 164 7.77 17.09 12.41
N SER A 165 8.74 16.26 12.88
CA SER A 165 10.06 16.75 13.33
C SER A 165 10.90 17.38 12.22
N ARG A 166 10.54 17.13 10.96
CA ARG A 166 11.17 17.75 9.76
C ARG A 166 10.38 18.93 9.22
N GLY A 167 9.39 19.43 9.96
CA GLY A 167 8.58 20.58 9.56
C GLY A 167 7.50 20.27 8.52
N ILE A 168 7.10 19.00 8.37
CA ILE A 168 5.96 18.57 7.55
C ILE A 168 4.82 18.20 8.48
N PRO A 169 3.74 19.02 8.59
CA PRO A 169 2.61 18.69 9.45
C PRO A 169 1.98 17.36 9.00
N ALA A 170 2.03 16.36 9.87
CA ALA A 170 1.53 15.02 9.58
C ALA A 170 0.83 14.43 10.81
N ALA A 171 -0.26 13.71 10.59
CA ALA A 171 -0.96 12.95 11.60
C ALA A 171 -1.01 11.47 11.23
N PHE A 172 -1.06 10.58 12.22
CA PHE A 172 -1.20 9.14 11.97
C PHE A 172 -2.65 8.69 12.17
N TYR A 173 -3.03 7.63 11.43
CA TYR A 173 -4.37 7.03 11.48
C TYR A 173 -4.29 5.51 11.42
N HIS A 174 -4.86 4.82 12.41
CA HIS A 174 -4.94 3.36 12.44
C HIS A 174 -6.07 2.87 13.35
N ALA A 175 -6.50 1.63 13.18
CA ALA A 175 -7.61 1.03 13.92
C ALA A 175 -7.39 0.91 15.44
N GLY A 176 -6.16 1.07 15.93
CA GLY A 176 -5.85 1.05 17.36
C GLY A 176 -6.11 2.39 18.08
N GLN A 177 -6.48 3.46 17.37
CA GLN A 177 -6.88 4.73 17.97
C GLN A 177 -8.36 4.68 18.37
N GLU A 178 -8.74 5.48 19.35
CA GLU A 178 -10.15 5.70 19.72
C GLU A 178 -10.90 6.35 18.55
N GLU A 179 -12.20 6.07 18.45
CA GLU A 179 -13.02 6.57 17.35
C GLU A 179 -13.06 8.10 17.29
N ARG A 180 -13.11 8.77 18.45
CA ARG A 180 -13.08 10.24 18.54
C ARG A 180 -11.79 10.80 17.96
N GLU A 181 -10.64 10.18 18.26
CA GLU A 181 -9.34 10.61 17.76
C GLU A 181 -9.22 10.36 16.25
N ARG A 182 -9.67 9.20 15.76
CA ARG A 182 -9.74 8.92 14.31
C ARG A 182 -10.57 9.97 13.57
N SER A 183 -11.74 10.29 14.12
CA SER A 183 -12.64 11.31 13.53
C SER A 183 -12.01 12.70 13.56
N ARG A 184 -11.27 13.06 14.63
CA ARG A 184 -10.54 14.32 14.73
C ARG A 184 -9.44 14.43 13.67
N VAL A 185 -8.60 13.41 13.57
CA VAL A 185 -7.49 13.35 12.60
C VAL A 185 -8.02 13.41 11.17
N GLN A 186 -9.06 12.63 10.86
CA GLN A 186 -9.69 12.65 9.54
C GLN A 186 -10.24 14.02 9.19
N ARG A 187 -10.91 14.69 10.13
CA ARG A 187 -11.44 16.05 9.92
C ARG A 187 -10.34 17.05 9.68
N ALA A 188 -9.27 17.05 10.50
CA ALA A 188 -8.13 17.94 10.34
C ALA A 188 -7.46 17.78 8.95
N TRP A 189 -7.37 16.53 8.46
CA TRP A 189 -6.85 16.27 7.12
C TRP A 189 -7.82 16.71 6.03
N MET A 190 -9.14 16.47 6.18
CA MET A 190 -10.15 16.89 5.21
C MET A 190 -10.25 18.42 5.08
N THR A 191 -10.02 19.16 6.16
CA THR A 191 -10.03 20.64 6.18
C THR A 191 -8.71 21.26 5.72
N GLY A 192 -7.63 20.46 5.59
CA GLY A 192 -6.30 20.93 5.22
C GLY A 192 -5.48 21.47 6.40
N GLU A 193 -5.96 21.40 7.63
CA GLU A 193 -5.21 21.73 8.85
C GLU A 193 -3.94 20.86 8.97
N VAL A 194 -4.05 19.59 8.60
CA VAL A 194 -2.95 18.65 8.50
C VAL A 194 -2.89 18.11 7.07
N PRO A 195 -1.92 18.50 6.24
CA PRO A 195 -1.87 18.09 4.84
C PRO A 195 -1.51 16.61 4.65
N VAL A 196 -0.75 16.00 5.56
CA VAL A 196 -0.27 14.63 5.41
C VAL A 196 -0.92 13.70 6.43
N ILE A 197 -1.55 12.63 5.95
CA ILE A 197 -1.98 11.53 6.80
C ILE A 197 -1.10 10.31 6.57
N VAL A 198 -0.55 9.76 7.66
CA VAL A 198 0.21 8.50 7.63
C VAL A 198 -0.66 7.40 8.23
N ALA A 199 -1.00 6.41 7.45
CA ALA A 199 -2.02 5.46 7.84
C ALA A 199 -1.66 4.01 7.52
N THR A 200 -2.27 3.09 8.25
CA THR A 200 -2.39 1.69 7.82
C THR A 200 -3.58 1.55 6.86
N ILE A 201 -3.80 0.35 6.31
CA ILE A 201 -4.95 0.02 5.46
C ILE A 201 -6.32 0.33 6.12
N ALA A 202 -6.35 0.58 7.45
CA ALA A 202 -7.57 1.03 8.14
C ALA A 202 -8.06 2.41 7.66
N PHE A 203 -7.20 3.22 7.02
CA PHE A 203 -7.58 4.45 6.33
C PHE A 203 -7.94 4.09 4.88
N GLY A 204 -9.14 3.58 4.71
CA GLY A 204 -9.57 2.92 3.48
C GLY A 204 -10.96 3.36 3.04
N MET A 205 -11.91 2.42 3.02
CA MET A 205 -13.28 2.63 2.50
C MET A 205 -13.96 3.88 3.07
N GLY A 206 -14.77 4.55 2.27
CA GLY A 206 -15.55 5.72 2.67
C GLY A 206 -14.78 7.05 2.72
N ILE A 207 -13.49 7.09 2.37
CA ILE A 207 -12.73 8.34 2.32
C ILE A 207 -12.86 8.95 0.94
N ASN A 208 -13.45 10.16 0.91
CA ASN A 208 -13.58 10.94 -0.30
C ASN A 208 -12.97 12.35 -0.12
N HIS A 209 -11.70 12.50 -0.46
CA HIS A 209 -11.01 13.78 -0.50
C HIS A 209 -10.53 14.05 -1.92
N LEU A 210 -11.17 14.98 -2.62
CA LEU A 210 -10.94 15.23 -4.05
C LEU A 210 -9.52 15.73 -4.36
N LYS A 211 -8.92 16.48 -3.43
CA LYS A 211 -7.66 17.21 -3.65
C LYS A 211 -6.40 16.44 -3.23
N VAL A 212 -6.43 15.13 -3.09
CA VAL A 212 -5.22 14.34 -2.78
C VAL A 212 -4.27 14.37 -3.97
N ARG A 213 -3.07 14.93 -3.79
CA ARG A 213 -2.07 15.08 -4.87
C ARG A 213 -1.08 13.94 -4.95
N TYR A 214 -0.89 13.23 -3.86
CA TYR A 214 0.00 12.07 -3.84
C TYR A 214 -0.45 10.99 -2.86
N VAL A 215 -0.16 9.76 -3.23
CA VAL A 215 -0.23 8.60 -2.34
C VAL A 215 1.13 7.93 -2.37
N VAL A 216 1.76 7.80 -1.20
CA VAL A 216 3.05 7.11 -1.05
C VAL A 216 2.87 5.84 -0.23
N HIS A 217 3.25 4.72 -0.78
CA HIS A 217 3.38 3.48 -0.03
C HIS A 217 4.78 3.40 0.57
N PHE A 218 4.90 3.76 1.85
CA PHE A 218 6.15 3.65 2.61
C PHE A 218 6.53 2.19 2.86
N SER A 219 5.55 1.31 2.81
CA SER A 219 5.73 -0.14 2.84
C SER A 219 4.86 -0.79 1.76
N LEU A 220 5.30 -1.94 1.27
CA LEU A 220 4.67 -2.69 0.19
C LEU A 220 3.20 -3.01 0.49
N SER A 221 2.30 -2.78 -0.46
CA SER A 221 0.92 -3.27 -0.42
C SER A 221 0.88 -4.79 -0.62
N LYS A 222 -0.13 -5.46 -0.10
CA LYS A 222 -0.22 -6.93 -0.14
C LYS A 222 -0.53 -7.49 -1.54
N SER A 223 -1.12 -6.67 -2.42
CA SER A 223 -1.43 -7.06 -3.80
C SER A 223 -1.55 -5.83 -4.71
N LEU A 224 -1.61 -6.04 -6.03
CA LEU A 224 -1.85 -4.97 -7.00
C LEU A 224 -3.27 -4.41 -6.91
N GLU A 225 -4.25 -5.22 -6.59
CA GLU A 225 -5.64 -4.83 -6.39
C GLU A 225 -5.77 -3.86 -5.20
N ASN A 226 -5.15 -4.22 -4.05
CA ASN A 226 -5.10 -3.33 -2.89
C ASN A 226 -4.32 -2.04 -3.21
N TYR A 227 -3.17 -2.16 -3.89
CA TYR A 227 -2.39 -1.00 -4.31
C TYR A 227 -3.20 -0.07 -5.21
N TYR A 228 -3.97 -0.61 -6.15
CA TYR A 228 -4.84 0.17 -7.02
C TYR A 228 -5.91 0.93 -6.24
N GLN A 229 -6.61 0.27 -5.30
CA GLN A 229 -7.60 0.92 -4.44
C GLN A 229 -7.00 2.02 -3.56
N GLU A 230 -5.82 1.75 -2.97
CA GLU A 230 -5.12 2.67 -2.08
C GLU A 230 -4.59 3.88 -2.86
N SER A 231 -3.92 3.65 -3.98
CA SER A 231 -3.40 4.68 -4.87
C SER A 231 -4.49 5.46 -5.58
N GLY A 232 -5.63 4.83 -5.87
CA GLY A 232 -6.81 5.42 -6.51
C GLY A 232 -7.48 6.53 -5.70
N ARG A 233 -7.06 6.76 -4.44
CA ARG A 233 -7.50 7.91 -3.63
C ARG A 233 -6.90 9.22 -4.08
N ALA A 234 -5.80 9.18 -4.85
CA ALA A 234 -5.21 10.37 -5.45
C ALA A 234 -6.04 10.86 -6.65
N GLY A 235 -6.06 12.17 -6.85
CA GLY A 235 -6.54 12.82 -8.07
C GLY A 235 -7.99 12.51 -8.45
N ARG A 236 -8.89 12.38 -7.49
CA ARG A 236 -10.32 12.15 -7.77
C ARG A 236 -11.01 13.33 -8.47
N ASP A 237 -10.37 14.50 -8.43
CA ASP A 237 -10.79 15.69 -9.18
C ASP A 237 -10.26 15.73 -10.63
N GLY A 238 -9.67 14.64 -11.13
CA GLY A 238 -9.08 14.57 -12.47
C GLY A 238 -7.72 15.24 -12.63
N LYS A 239 -7.21 15.95 -11.59
CA LYS A 239 -5.93 16.65 -11.68
C LYS A 239 -4.74 15.68 -11.57
N PRO A 240 -3.58 16.01 -12.19
CA PRO A 240 -2.37 15.20 -12.10
C PRO A 240 -2.00 14.88 -10.66
N SER A 241 -1.72 13.62 -10.37
CA SER A 241 -1.36 13.14 -9.04
C SER A 241 -0.37 11.97 -9.13
N ARG A 242 0.47 11.81 -8.11
CA ARG A 242 1.51 10.76 -8.09
C ARG A 242 1.16 9.64 -7.11
N CYS A 243 1.47 8.41 -7.53
CA CYS A 243 1.36 7.20 -6.74
C CYS A 243 2.75 6.55 -6.69
N VAL A 244 3.39 6.60 -5.53
CA VAL A 244 4.79 6.17 -5.35
C VAL A 244 4.84 4.97 -4.41
N VAL A 245 5.59 3.94 -4.78
CA VAL A 245 5.95 2.83 -3.87
C VAL A 245 7.43 2.99 -3.50
N LEU A 246 7.72 3.09 -2.21
CA LEU A 246 9.07 2.97 -1.69
C LEU A 246 9.34 1.48 -1.43
N TYR A 247 10.11 0.87 -2.31
CA TYR A 247 10.34 -0.57 -2.34
C TYR A 247 11.76 -0.94 -1.91
N ARG A 248 11.85 -1.97 -1.07
CA ARG A 248 13.10 -2.71 -0.82
C ARG A 248 12.77 -4.21 -0.65
N PRO A 249 13.65 -5.11 -1.09
CA PRO A 249 13.44 -6.55 -1.00
C PRO A 249 13.17 -7.07 0.41
N SER A 250 13.81 -6.49 1.42
CA SER A 250 13.68 -6.91 2.82
C SER A 250 12.27 -6.71 3.41
N ASP A 251 11.43 -5.83 2.84
CA ASP A 251 10.05 -5.63 3.28
C ASP A 251 9.11 -6.77 2.82
N VAL A 252 9.50 -7.55 1.80
CA VAL A 252 8.66 -8.62 1.22
C VAL A 252 8.38 -9.72 2.24
N SER A 253 9.39 -10.17 2.99
CA SER A 253 9.20 -11.23 3.99
C SER A 253 8.20 -10.83 5.09
N ARG A 254 8.19 -9.56 5.50
CA ARG A 254 7.17 -9.05 6.46
C ARG A 254 5.77 -9.14 5.88
N GLN A 255 5.62 -8.77 4.61
CA GLN A 255 4.33 -8.79 3.93
C GLN A 255 3.88 -10.24 3.68
N ALA A 256 4.80 -11.14 3.27
CA ALA A 256 4.53 -12.56 3.10
C ALA A 256 4.03 -13.22 4.39
N THR A 257 4.68 -12.90 5.53
CA THR A 257 4.27 -13.37 6.86
C THR A 257 2.86 -12.92 7.24
N LEU A 258 2.45 -11.71 6.85
CA LEU A 258 1.08 -11.24 7.06
C LEU A 258 0.11 -11.95 6.11
N SER A 259 0.46 -12.04 4.84
CA SER A 259 -0.38 -12.64 3.80
C SER A 259 -0.63 -14.14 4.01
N CYS A 260 0.31 -14.89 4.60
CA CYS A 260 0.11 -16.30 4.88
C CYS A 260 -0.96 -16.57 5.95
N GLN A 261 -1.35 -15.56 6.73
CA GLN A 261 -2.40 -15.64 7.75
C GLN A 261 -3.79 -15.25 7.18
N ASP A 262 -3.84 -14.63 6.01
CA ASP A 262 -5.09 -14.23 5.36
C ASP A 262 -5.84 -15.48 4.85
N GLN A 263 -7.14 -15.51 5.12
CA GLN A 263 -8.04 -16.54 4.55
C GLN A 263 -8.39 -16.15 3.11
N GLY A 264 -7.83 -16.88 2.14
CA GLY A 264 -8.11 -16.66 0.73
C GLY A 264 -7.33 -17.62 -0.16
N SER A 265 -7.72 -17.73 -1.42
CA SER A 265 -7.22 -18.78 -2.29
C SER A 265 -5.79 -18.62 -2.79
N GLN A 266 -5.21 -17.42 -2.79
CA GLN A 266 -3.84 -17.21 -3.27
C GLN A 266 -3.17 -15.91 -2.79
N PRO A 267 -3.12 -15.60 -1.49
CA PRO A 267 -2.58 -14.32 -1.03
C PRO A 267 -1.09 -14.13 -1.34
N LEU A 268 -0.31 -15.21 -1.39
CA LEU A 268 1.11 -15.14 -1.76
C LEU A 268 1.32 -14.92 -3.26
N ALA A 269 0.52 -15.56 -4.11
CA ALA A 269 0.61 -15.34 -5.55
C ALA A 269 0.31 -13.88 -5.94
N THR A 270 -0.66 -13.26 -5.27
CA THR A 270 -0.96 -11.83 -5.49
C THR A 270 0.14 -10.92 -4.96
N LEU A 271 0.77 -11.28 -3.83
CA LEU A 271 1.95 -10.58 -3.33
C LEU A 271 3.13 -10.69 -4.32
N HIS A 272 3.39 -11.85 -4.88
CA HIS A 272 4.46 -12.01 -5.88
C HIS A 272 4.22 -11.17 -7.14
N LYS A 273 2.96 -11.00 -7.58
CA LYS A 273 2.63 -10.04 -8.66
C LYS A 273 2.98 -8.59 -8.25
N MET A 274 2.70 -8.19 -7.01
CA MET A 274 3.08 -6.87 -6.50
C MET A 274 4.60 -6.70 -6.41
N VAL A 275 5.33 -7.73 -6.00
CA VAL A 275 6.80 -7.74 -6.00
C VAL A 275 7.35 -7.59 -7.42
N ARG A 276 6.81 -8.34 -8.40
CA ARG A 276 7.18 -8.21 -9.81
C ARG A 276 6.92 -6.79 -10.32
N TYR A 277 5.78 -6.19 -9.97
CA TYR A 277 5.50 -4.79 -10.28
C TYR A 277 6.57 -3.85 -9.73
N CYS A 278 6.99 -4.03 -8.48
CA CYS A 278 8.03 -3.19 -7.87
C CYS A 278 9.43 -3.41 -8.47
N GLN A 279 9.72 -4.61 -8.95
CA GLN A 279 11.01 -4.96 -9.54
C GLN A 279 11.13 -4.63 -11.04
N ALA A 280 10.01 -4.36 -11.71
CA ALA A 280 10.01 -3.98 -13.11
C ALA A 280 10.84 -2.71 -13.33
N CYS A 281 11.82 -2.79 -14.23
CA CYS A 281 12.72 -1.71 -14.63
C CYS A 281 13.17 -1.94 -16.09
N GLY A 282 14.08 -1.13 -16.60
CA GLY A 282 14.62 -1.31 -17.94
C GLY A 282 13.77 -0.70 -19.05
N PHE A 283 13.80 -1.31 -20.24
CA PHE A 283 13.08 -0.80 -21.39
C PHE A 283 11.59 -1.02 -21.26
N ALA A 284 10.83 0.02 -21.64
CA ALA A 284 9.38 -0.05 -21.66
C ALA A 284 8.88 -1.14 -22.63
N THR A 285 8.53 -2.29 -22.07
CA THR A 285 7.78 -3.33 -22.75
C THR A 285 6.36 -3.33 -22.21
N MET A 286 5.43 -3.98 -22.89
CA MET A 286 4.09 -4.17 -22.32
C MET A 286 4.15 -4.96 -21.00
N ALA A 287 5.09 -5.89 -20.86
CA ALA A 287 5.26 -6.71 -19.67
C ALA A 287 5.84 -5.93 -18.46
N THR A 288 6.47 -4.77 -18.67
CA THR A 288 7.08 -3.95 -17.63
C THR A 288 6.35 -2.63 -17.37
N CYS A 289 5.41 -2.26 -18.23
CA CYS A 289 4.60 -1.05 -18.02
C CYS A 289 3.72 -1.18 -16.77
N ARG A 290 3.86 -0.27 -15.83
CA ARG A 290 3.14 -0.31 -14.55
C ARG A 290 1.63 -0.28 -14.71
N ARG A 291 1.10 0.49 -15.66
CA ARG A 291 -0.34 0.55 -15.92
C ARG A 291 -0.87 -0.73 -16.55
N THR A 292 -0.11 -1.35 -17.45
CA THR A 292 -0.45 -2.65 -18.03
C THR A 292 -0.50 -3.73 -16.94
N MET A 293 0.52 -3.76 -16.06
CA MET A 293 0.55 -4.73 -14.96
C MET A 293 -0.64 -4.57 -13.99
N ILE A 294 -1.05 -3.33 -13.70
CA ILE A 294 -2.24 -3.06 -12.89
C ILE A 294 -3.51 -3.51 -13.62
N ALA A 295 -3.66 -3.15 -14.90
CA ALA A 295 -4.82 -3.51 -15.71
C ALA A 295 -4.97 -5.03 -15.82
N GLU A 296 -3.89 -5.76 -16.09
CA GLU A 296 -3.87 -7.23 -16.14
C GLU A 296 -4.26 -7.87 -14.81
N ALA A 297 -3.76 -7.33 -13.67
CA ALA A 297 -4.15 -7.81 -12.34
C ALA A 297 -5.64 -7.63 -12.07
N LEU A 298 -6.25 -6.58 -12.63
CA LEU A 298 -7.68 -6.29 -12.53
C LEU A 298 -8.53 -6.97 -13.63
N GLY A 299 -7.91 -7.82 -14.48
CA GLY A 299 -8.60 -8.56 -15.55
C GLY A 299 -8.95 -7.72 -16.77
N GLU A 300 -8.29 -6.58 -16.96
CA GLU A 300 -8.37 -5.79 -18.19
C GLU A 300 -7.21 -6.16 -19.13
N GLN A 301 -7.49 -6.37 -20.39
CA GLN A 301 -6.44 -6.64 -21.38
C GLN A 301 -5.60 -5.38 -21.57
N GLY A 302 -4.29 -5.50 -21.31
CA GLY A 302 -3.34 -4.43 -21.57
C GLY A 302 -3.26 -4.10 -23.06
N GLY A 303 -3.39 -2.82 -23.44
CA GLY A 303 -3.30 -2.34 -24.81
C GLY A 303 -2.10 -1.44 -25.07
N LYS A 304 -1.60 -1.39 -26.31
CA LYS A 304 -0.62 -0.38 -26.74
C LYS A 304 -1.23 1.02 -26.54
N GLY A 305 -0.50 1.92 -25.88
CA GLY A 305 -0.96 3.28 -25.61
C GLY A 305 -1.65 3.52 -24.27
N LEU A 306 -1.99 2.47 -23.52
CA LEU A 306 -2.64 2.61 -22.19
C LEU A 306 -1.88 3.56 -21.25
N CYS A 307 -0.56 3.57 -21.31
CA CYS A 307 0.28 4.36 -20.41
C CYS A 307 0.56 5.78 -20.89
N ALA A 308 0.72 6.01 -22.19
CA ALA A 308 1.12 7.31 -22.76
C ALA A 308 2.23 8.03 -21.95
N GLY A 309 3.25 7.29 -21.46
CA GLY A 309 4.31 7.85 -20.62
C GLY A 309 3.92 8.16 -19.16
N GLY A 310 2.76 7.70 -18.70
CA GLY A 310 2.24 7.96 -17.36
C GLY A 310 2.85 7.12 -16.24
N CYS A 311 3.94 6.37 -16.46
CA CYS A 311 4.70 5.68 -15.41
C CYS A 311 6.20 5.93 -15.56
N ASP A 312 6.97 5.64 -14.51
CA ASP A 312 8.43 5.82 -14.47
C ASP A 312 9.15 5.03 -15.59
N VAL A 313 8.76 3.76 -15.81
CA VAL A 313 9.33 2.90 -16.85
C VAL A 313 9.09 3.48 -18.25
N CYS A 314 7.83 3.77 -18.59
CA CYS A 314 7.47 4.24 -19.93
C CYS A 314 7.95 5.67 -20.24
N SER A 315 8.15 6.50 -19.20
CA SER A 315 8.70 7.86 -19.36
C SER A 315 10.22 7.90 -19.43
N GLY A 316 10.90 6.76 -19.31
CA GLY A 316 12.38 6.69 -19.27
C GLY A 316 12.99 7.35 -18.03
N ARG A 317 12.18 7.61 -16.98
CA ARG A 317 12.67 8.21 -15.71
C ARG A 317 13.09 7.16 -14.69
N GLY A 318 12.79 5.87 -14.95
CA GLY A 318 13.34 4.76 -14.19
C GLY A 318 14.84 4.61 -14.44
N ASP A 319 15.54 3.97 -13.50
CA ASP A 319 16.95 3.63 -13.71
C ASP A 319 17.10 2.78 -14.99
N PRO A 320 18.05 3.11 -15.88
CA PRO A 320 18.41 2.24 -16.96
C PRO A 320 18.77 0.86 -16.40
N ALA A 321 18.36 -0.18 -17.09
CA ALA A 321 18.65 -1.55 -16.68
C ALA A 321 19.16 -2.37 -17.85
N THR A 322 20.03 -3.31 -17.55
CA THR A 322 20.50 -4.33 -18.47
C THR A 322 19.95 -5.68 -18.07
N THR A 323 19.64 -6.52 -19.05
CA THR A 323 19.17 -7.88 -18.79
C THR A 323 20.37 -8.83 -18.80
N ILE A 324 20.52 -9.62 -17.74
CA ILE A 324 21.53 -10.67 -17.64
C ILE A 324 20.89 -12.05 -17.61
N ASP A 325 21.62 -13.05 -18.11
CA ASP A 325 21.24 -14.45 -17.93
C ASP A 325 21.67 -14.92 -16.52
N ALA A 326 20.71 -15.08 -15.63
CA ALA A 326 20.91 -15.51 -14.26
C ALA A 326 20.63 -17.01 -14.04
N THR A 327 20.52 -17.82 -15.12
CA THR A 327 20.15 -19.24 -15.04
C THR A 327 21.16 -20.03 -14.19
N ALA A 328 22.46 -19.83 -14.37
CA ALA A 328 23.49 -20.48 -13.55
C ALA A 328 23.38 -20.09 -12.06
N HIS A 329 23.09 -18.82 -11.78
CA HIS A 329 22.89 -18.34 -10.42
C HIS A 329 21.63 -18.94 -9.77
N ALA A 330 20.54 -19.04 -10.52
CA ALA A 330 19.30 -19.69 -10.07
C ALA A 330 19.52 -21.17 -9.74
N THR A 331 20.25 -21.90 -10.60
CA THR A 331 20.61 -23.31 -10.36
C THR A 331 21.46 -23.45 -9.10
N THR A 332 22.42 -22.52 -8.89
CA THR A 332 23.23 -22.51 -7.66
C THR A 332 22.38 -22.32 -6.41
N LEU A 333 21.40 -21.39 -6.42
CA LEU A 333 20.51 -21.17 -5.29
C LEU A 333 19.66 -22.43 -4.96
N VAL A 334 19.15 -23.11 -5.98
CA VAL A 334 18.44 -24.40 -5.80
C VAL A 334 19.34 -25.45 -5.16
N ARG A 335 20.60 -25.58 -5.64
CA ARG A 335 21.59 -26.52 -5.08
C ARG A 335 21.92 -26.20 -3.62
N ILE A 336 22.08 -24.93 -3.26
CA ILE A 336 22.30 -24.50 -1.87
C ILE A 336 21.13 -24.94 -1.00
N LEU A 337 19.90 -24.69 -1.42
CA LEU A 337 18.70 -25.07 -0.65
C LEU A 337 18.59 -26.60 -0.48
N ARG A 338 18.89 -27.38 -1.51
CA ARG A 338 18.90 -28.85 -1.40
C ARG A 338 19.95 -29.33 -0.39
N HIS A 339 21.15 -28.75 -0.44
CA HIS A 339 22.20 -29.09 0.52
C HIS A 339 21.82 -28.73 1.96
N LEU A 340 21.19 -27.57 2.16
CA LEU A 340 20.69 -27.15 3.47
C LEU A 340 19.55 -28.06 3.97
N ALA A 341 18.65 -28.48 3.08
CA ALA A 341 17.56 -29.41 3.42
C ALA A 341 18.08 -30.78 3.89
N LEU A 342 19.16 -31.31 3.26
CA LEU A 342 19.81 -32.55 3.71
C LEU A 342 20.40 -32.44 5.13
N LYS A 343 20.71 -31.22 5.58
CA LYS A 343 21.20 -30.92 6.94
C LYS A 343 20.09 -30.44 7.87
N GLU A 344 18.83 -30.55 7.48
CA GLU A 344 17.66 -30.06 8.21
C GLU A 344 17.73 -28.56 8.58
N HIS A 345 18.48 -27.78 7.79
CA HIS A 345 18.72 -26.36 8.04
C HIS A 345 17.80 -25.50 7.18
N ARG A 346 16.91 -24.72 7.83
CA ARG A 346 15.99 -23.78 7.16
C ARG A 346 16.61 -22.40 7.09
N VAL A 347 16.38 -21.70 5.99
CA VAL A 347 16.88 -20.33 5.77
C VAL A 347 15.77 -19.40 5.29
N THR A 348 15.81 -18.17 5.77
CA THR A 348 14.98 -17.08 5.24
C THR A 348 15.52 -16.60 3.87
N PRO A 349 14.74 -15.90 3.04
CA PRO A 349 15.24 -15.32 1.78
C PRO A 349 16.52 -14.52 1.97
N ARG A 350 16.62 -13.73 3.02
CA ARG A 350 17.79 -12.94 3.36
C ARG A 350 19.00 -13.82 3.71
N GLN A 351 18.81 -14.83 4.54
CA GLN A 351 19.86 -15.77 4.92
C GLN A 351 20.35 -16.59 3.73
N LEU A 352 19.46 -16.94 2.78
CA LEU A 352 19.87 -17.60 1.54
C LEU A 352 20.82 -16.72 0.72
N VAL A 353 20.51 -15.43 0.57
CA VAL A 353 21.40 -14.47 -0.11
C VAL A 353 22.70 -14.28 0.66
N GLU A 354 22.65 -14.19 1.99
CA GLU A 354 23.85 -14.10 2.83
C GLU A 354 24.73 -15.34 2.71
N ALA A 355 24.14 -16.53 2.67
CA ALA A 355 24.85 -17.78 2.42
C ALA A 355 25.53 -17.81 1.06
N TRP A 356 24.78 -17.44 0.02
CA TRP A 356 25.29 -17.42 -1.35
C TRP A 356 26.44 -16.42 -1.54
N ARG A 357 26.37 -15.26 -0.85
CA ARG A 357 27.39 -14.19 -0.89
C ARG A 357 28.50 -14.35 0.16
N ALA A 358 28.30 -15.18 1.19
CA ALA A 358 29.18 -15.25 2.34
C ALA A 358 30.58 -15.74 1.96
N LYS A 359 31.59 -15.15 2.58
CA LYS A 359 32.97 -15.67 2.55
C LYS A 359 33.03 -16.95 3.40
N LYS A 360 33.98 -17.84 3.03
CA LYS A 360 34.32 -19.06 3.77
C LYS A 360 34.39 -18.77 5.30
N GLY A 361 33.60 -19.50 6.12
CA GLY A 361 33.61 -19.34 7.58
C GLY A 361 32.54 -18.36 8.13
N ALA A 362 31.54 -17.95 7.38
CA ALA A 362 30.40 -17.18 7.93
C ALA A 362 29.64 -18.05 8.97
N LYS A 363 29.53 -17.56 10.20
CA LYS A 363 29.03 -18.28 11.39
C LYS A 363 27.62 -18.90 11.31
N ALA A 364 26.87 -18.61 10.26
CA ALA A 364 25.45 -19.00 10.15
C ALA A 364 25.21 -20.17 9.20
N MET A 365 26.23 -20.73 8.57
CA MET A 365 26.07 -21.77 7.55
C MET A 365 27.02 -22.95 7.76
N PRO A 366 26.56 -24.18 7.51
CA PRO A 366 27.44 -25.35 7.51
C PRO A 366 28.56 -25.18 6.49
N ASP A 367 29.78 -25.61 6.85
CA ASP A 367 30.92 -25.56 5.93
C ASP A 367 30.68 -26.34 4.63
N GLY A 368 31.14 -25.80 3.51
CA GLY A 368 31.05 -26.45 2.21
C GLY A 368 29.73 -26.29 1.45
N VAL A 369 28.80 -25.48 1.96
CA VAL A 369 27.49 -25.26 1.30
C VAL A 369 27.63 -24.55 -0.06
N VAL A 370 28.59 -23.64 -0.18
CA VAL A 370 28.82 -22.85 -1.40
C VAL A 370 30.30 -22.90 -1.79
N ALA A 371 30.59 -23.48 -2.94
CA ALA A 371 31.92 -23.41 -3.50
C ALA A 371 32.26 -21.96 -3.92
N GLU A 372 33.53 -21.58 -3.92
CA GLU A 372 33.95 -20.22 -4.27
C GLU A 372 33.57 -19.83 -5.71
N ALA A 373 33.63 -20.78 -6.64
CA ALA A 373 33.20 -20.62 -8.02
C ALA A 373 31.71 -20.37 -8.21
N ASP A 374 30.88 -20.77 -7.23
CA ASP A 374 29.43 -20.66 -7.27
C ASP A 374 28.90 -19.35 -6.66
N ARG A 375 29.82 -18.52 -6.14
CA ARG A 375 29.43 -17.23 -5.54
C ARG A 375 29.05 -16.22 -6.60
N PRO A 376 28.11 -15.31 -6.26
CA PRO A 376 27.76 -14.25 -7.20
C PRO A 376 28.97 -13.36 -7.44
N PRO A 377 29.17 -12.87 -8.67
CA PRO A 377 30.24 -11.94 -8.97
C PRO A 377 30.08 -10.65 -8.14
N LYS A 378 31.18 -9.97 -7.84
CA LYS A 378 31.16 -8.72 -7.06
C LYS A 378 30.35 -7.60 -7.71
N SER A 379 30.10 -7.69 -9.01
CA SER A 379 29.25 -6.77 -9.76
C SER A 379 27.76 -6.91 -9.43
N LEU A 380 27.32 -8.06 -8.88
CA LEU A 380 25.95 -8.20 -8.41
C LEU A 380 25.83 -7.66 -6.98
N SER A 381 25.08 -6.57 -6.83
CA SER A 381 24.79 -5.98 -5.53
C SER A 381 24.01 -6.97 -4.65
N ARG A 382 23.97 -6.72 -3.34
CA ARG A 382 23.12 -7.49 -2.44
C ARG A 382 21.65 -7.39 -2.85
N SER A 383 21.20 -6.18 -3.17
CA SER A 383 19.82 -5.91 -3.61
C SER A 383 19.48 -6.72 -4.85
N THR A 384 20.38 -6.78 -5.84
CA THR A 384 20.21 -7.59 -7.05
C THR A 384 20.08 -9.08 -6.75
N CYS A 385 20.89 -9.60 -5.81
CA CYS A 385 20.80 -11.00 -5.36
C CYS A 385 19.44 -11.28 -4.65
N GLU A 386 18.98 -10.37 -3.80
CA GLU A 386 17.67 -10.46 -3.14
C GLU A 386 16.53 -10.42 -4.16
N ARG A 387 16.64 -9.56 -5.19
CA ARG A 387 15.66 -9.50 -6.30
C ARG A 387 15.59 -10.82 -7.07
N LEU A 388 16.73 -11.47 -7.34
CA LEU A 388 16.73 -12.79 -7.99
C LEU A 388 16.00 -13.83 -7.14
N VAL A 389 16.25 -13.90 -5.83
CA VAL A 389 15.54 -14.83 -4.94
C VAL A 389 14.04 -14.59 -4.97
N LEU A 390 13.61 -13.32 -4.93
CA LEU A 390 12.19 -12.97 -4.97
C LEU A 390 11.56 -13.26 -6.34
N GLN A 391 12.30 -13.08 -7.44
CA GLN A 391 11.83 -13.47 -8.77
C GLN A 391 11.63 -14.99 -8.84
N LEU A 392 12.58 -15.79 -8.34
CA LEU A 392 12.49 -17.25 -8.33
C LEU A 392 11.33 -17.77 -7.48
N LEU A 393 10.96 -17.07 -6.39
CA LEU A 393 9.75 -17.33 -5.63
C LEU A 393 8.49 -17.08 -6.49
N GLY A 394 8.43 -15.94 -7.16
CA GLY A 394 7.32 -15.61 -8.05
C GLY A 394 7.19 -16.55 -9.25
N ASP A 395 8.31 -17.08 -9.74
CA ASP A 395 8.37 -18.02 -10.86
C ASP A 395 8.13 -19.49 -10.45
N GLY A 396 8.00 -19.78 -9.14
CA GLY A 396 7.77 -21.13 -8.60
C GLY A 396 8.99 -22.06 -8.67
N VAL A 397 10.18 -21.52 -8.93
CA VAL A 397 11.46 -22.23 -8.81
C VAL A 397 11.84 -22.41 -7.34
N LEU A 398 11.59 -21.39 -6.54
CA LEU A 398 11.60 -21.43 -5.08
C LEU A 398 10.15 -21.37 -4.56
N CYS A 399 9.95 -21.72 -3.30
CA CYS A 399 8.65 -21.71 -2.65
C CYS A 399 8.77 -21.10 -1.26
N ASP A 400 7.77 -20.31 -0.89
CA ASP A 400 7.64 -19.80 0.48
C ASP A 400 7.29 -20.96 1.43
N ASP A 401 7.96 -21.00 2.58
CA ASP A 401 7.70 -21.94 3.67
C ASP A 401 7.57 -21.16 4.97
N PHE A 402 6.50 -21.42 5.75
CA PHE A 402 6.21 -20.66 6.97
C PHE A 402 6.24 -21.57 8.18
N HIS A 403 6.98 -21.13 9.18
CA HIS A 403 7.01 -21.80 10.49
C HIS A 403 6.30 -20.93 11.53
N PHE A 404 5.24 -21.49 12.09
CA PHE A 404 4.44 -20.85 13.13
C PHE A 404 5.01 -21.20 14.50
N THR A 405 5.42 -20.18 15.25
CA THR A 405 5.82 -20.29 16.65
C THR A 405 4.74 -19.70 17.54
N ALA A 406 4.83 -19.91 18.85
CA ALA A 406 3.87 -19.32 19.79
C ALA A 406 3.83 -17.76 19.75
N PHE A 407 4.89 -17.12 19.24
CA PHE A 407 5.05 -15.67 19.29
C PHE A 407 5.21 -15.00 17.92
N SER A 408 5.52 -15.77 16.88
CA SER A 408 5.84 -15.20 15.55
C SER A 408 5.69 -16.23 14.45
N VAL A 409 5.58 -15.75 13.23
CA VAL A 409 5.68 -16.54 12.00
C VAL A 409 7.01 -16.21 11.34
N VAL A 410 7.79 -17.22 11.01
CA VAL A 410 9.06 -17.07 10.31
C VAL A 410 8.88 -17.50 8.86
N HIS A 411 9.28 -16.64 7.94
CA HIS A 411 9.26 -16.90 6.51
C HIS A 411 10.59 -17.52 6.07
N TYR A 412 10.55 -18.78 5.69
CA TYR A 412 11.65 -19.54 5.10
C TYR A 412 11.45 -19.72 3.59
N VAL A 413 12.49 -20.21 2.93
CA VAL A 413 12.50 -20.53 1.50
C VAL A 413 12.92 -21.97 1.31
N VAL A 414 12.20 -22.68 0.45
CA VAL A 414 12.49 -24.06 0.04
C VAL A 414 12.51 -24.16 -1.49
N THR A 415 12.92 -25.30 -2.04
CA THR A 415 12.84 -25.56 -3.48
C THR A 415 11.39 -25.69 -3.93
N GLY A 416 11.03 -24.99 -5.01
CA GLY A 416 9.68 -25.01 -5.57
C GLY A 416 9.48 -26.13 -6.62
N ALA A 417 8.25 -26.27 -7.10
CA ALA A 417 7.86 -27.29 -8.07
C ALA A 417 8.65 -27.22 -9.40
N ARG A 418 9.10 -26.02 -9.78
CA ARG A 418 9.86 -25.81 -11.04
C ARG A 418 11.37 -25.95 -10.89
N ALA A 419 11.88 -26.22 -9.69
CA ALA A 419 13.32 -26.38 -9.45
C ALA A 419 13.94 -27.48 -10.30
N GLN A 420 13.28 -28.66 -10.39
CA GLN A 420 13.74 -29.78 -11.20
C GLN A 420 13.77 -29.46 -12.70
N ALA A 421 12.82 -28.66 -13.18
CA ALA A 421 12.79 -28.24 -14.59
C ALA A 421 13.97 -27.29 -14.91
N LEU A 422 14.36 -26.43 -13.96
CA LEU A 422 15.55 -25.58 -14.08
C LEU A 422 16.85 -26.40 -14.13
N GLU A 423 17.03 -27.33 -13.20
CA GLU A 423 18.24 -28.19 -13.12
C GLU A 423 18.40 -29.09 -14.35
N SER A 424 17.29 -29.59 -14.92
CA SER A 424 17.32 -30.44 -16.12
C SER A 424 17.40 -29.65 -17.43
N GLY A 425 17.51 -28.31 -17.39
CA GLY A 425 17.54 -27.44 -18.57
C GLY A 425 16.22 -27.37 -19.34
N ARG A 426 15.11 -27.91 -18.80
CA ARG A 426 13.78 -27.83 -19.42
C ARG A 426 13.09 -26.50 -19.19
N LEU A 427 13.54 -25.72 -18.20
CA LEU A 427 13.05 -24.36 -17.99
C LEU A 427 13.75 -23.43 -18.95
N ALA A 428 13.01 -22.45 -19.49
CA ALA A 428 13.59 -21.33 -20.21
C ALA A 428 14.57 -20.56 -19.31
N ARG A 429 15.47 -19.79 -19.95
CA ARG A 429 16.47 -18.99 -19.25
C ARG A 429 15.83 -18.11 -18.19
N VAL A 430 16.48 -17.98 -17.04
CA VAL A 430 16.14 -17.01 -16.00
C VAL A 430 16.82 -15.69 -16.36
N LEU A 431 16.04 -14.74 -16.83
CA LEU A 431 16.52 -13.40 -17.17
C LEU A 431 16.26 -12.46 -15.99
N LEU A 432 17.29 -11.74 -15.55
CA LEU A 432 17.22 -10.77 -14.46
C LEU A 432 17.57 -9.37 -15.00
N GLU A 433 16.69 -8.41 -14.72
CA GLU A 433 16.96 -6.99 -14.99
C GLU A 433 17.82 -6.41 -13.86
N VAL A 434 18.99 -5.88 -14.21
CA VAL A 434 19.94 -5.25 -13.28
C VAL A 434 19.98 -3.76 -13.57
N ARG A 435 19.73 -2.93 -12.58
CA ARG A 435 19.76 -1.47 -12.70
C ARG A 435 21.21 -0.99 -12.77
N GLU A 436 21.50 0.01 -13.61
CA GLU A 436 22.85 0.57 -13.72
C GLU A 436 23.33 1.21 -12.41
N SER A 437 22.44 1.79 -11.62
CA SER A 437 22.75 2.33 -10.29
C SER A 437 23.29 1.26 -9.33
N GLU A 438 22.81 0.02 -9.44
CA GLU A 438 23.28 -1.12 -8.64
C GLU A 438 24.71 -1.57 -9.04
N GLY A 439 25.11 -1.36 -10.30
CA GLY A 439 26.45 -1.70 -10.81
C GLY A 439 27.53 -0.67 -10.46
N ARG A 440 27.16 0.60 -10.26
CA ARG A 440 28.13 1.69 -9.98
C ARG A 440 28.65 1.73 -8.55
N SER A 441 28.00 1.09 -7.61
CA SER A 441 28.43 1.08 -6.19
C SER A 441 29.71 0.28 -5.91
N VAL A 442 30.29 -0.40 -6.89
CA VAL A 442 31.51 -1.23 -6.74
C VAL A 442 32.77 -0.59 -7.35
N GLY A 443 32.65 0.56 -8.01
CA GLY A 443 33.76 1.20 -8.76
C GLY A 443 34.14 2.61 -8.24
N GLY A 444 34.17 2.83 -6.94
CA GLY A 444 34.53 4.15 -6.38
C GLY A 444 35.87 4.19 -5.66
N SER A 445 37.00 4.06 -6.38
CA SER A 445 38.29 4.68 -6.02
C SER A 445 39.29 4.45 -7.16
N GLY A 446 39.38 5.38 -8.06
CA GLY A 446 40.36 5.38 -9.13
C GLY A 446 40.14 6.56 -10.07
N GLY A 447 40.52 7.76 -9.63
CA GLY A 447 40.57 8.90 -10.53
C GLY A 447 41.69 8.73 -11.54
N PRO A 448 41.48 8.99 -12.83
CA PRO A 448 42.57 9.32 -13.72
C PRO A 448 42.76 10.82 -13.73
N GLY A 449 43.92 11.26 -13.21
CA GLY A 449 44.47 12.56 -13.50
C GLY A 449 44.79 12.64 -15.00
N GLY A 450 44.28 13.66 -15.63
CA GLY A 450 44.55 13.95 -17.02
C GLY A 450 44.26 15.39 -17.32
N GLY A 451 45.30 16.26 -17.17
CA GLY A 451 45.23 17.68 -17.43
C GLY A 451 44.90 17.99 -18.89
N LYS A 452 44.08 19.01 -19.09
CA LYS A 452 44.12 19.84 -20.29
C LYS A 452 44.02 21.31 -19.92
N LYS A 453 45.05 22.01 -20.35
CA LYS A 453 45.32 23.43 -20.24
C LYS A 453 44.17 24.25 -20.84
N ASN A 454 43.80 25.32 -20.13
CA ASN A 454 43.04 26.45 -20.68
C ASN A 454 43.99 27.42 -21.36
N PRO A 455 43.63 28.06 -22.47
CA PRO A 455 44.28 29.26 -22.92
C PRO A 455 43.62 30.51 -22.30
N LYS A 456 44.52 31.42 -21.86
CA LYS A 456 44.22 32.76 -21.38
C LYS A 456 43.60 33.63 -22.48
N ALA A 457 42.60 34.43 -22.13
CA ALA A 457 42.37 35.72 -22.79
C ALA A 457 42.12 36.77 -21.71
N SER A 458 42.85 37.85 -21.90
CA SER A 458 43.07 39.05 -21.09
C SER A 458 41.91 40.06 -21.15
N GLY A 459 41.76 40.83 -20.09
CA GLY A 459 41.46 42.25 -20.31
C GLY A 459 40.31 42.81 -19.45
N ALA A 460 40.72 43.64 -18.52
CA ALA A 460 40.24 44.96 -18.09
C ALA A 460 39.24 45.07 -16.94
N LYS A 461 39.80 45.57 -15.84
CA LYS A 461 39.07 46.38 -14.82
C LYS A 461 38.85 47.80 -15.34
N PRO A 462 37.88 48.57 -14.80
CA PRO A 462 38.29 49.54 -13.81
C PRO A 462 37.37 49.71 -12.57
N SER A 463 38.02 50.27 -11.59
CA SER A 463 37.65 50.68 -10.24
C SER A 463 36.73 51.90 -10.16
N THR A 464 35.99 52.03 -9.06
CA THR A 464 35.88 53.22 -8.17
C THR A 464 34.97 52.88 -6.99
N LYS A 465 35.45 52.85 -5.77
CA LYS A 465 35.50 53.77 -4.64
C LYS A 465 34.15 54.49 -4.35
N ALA A 466 33.53 54.28 -3.21
CA ALA A 466 33.61 55.03 -1.95
C ALA A 466 32.52 54.61 -0.95
N ALA A 467 32.92 54.48 0.29
CA ALA A 467 32.11 54.51 1.52
C ALA A 467 32.06 55.97 2.01
N PRO A 468 31.55 56.38 3.21
CA PRO A 468 30.83 55.70 4.30
C PRO A 468 29.76 56.60 4.97
N SER A 469 29.30 56.16 6.13
CA SER A 469 28.73 56.88 7.31
C SER A 469 27.26 56.56 7.62
N ALA A 470 26.89 56.20 8.75
CA ALA A 470 27.10 56.43 10.17
C ALA A 470 25.76 56.62 10.91
N GLY A 471 25.63 55.99 12.04
CA GLY A 471 24.94 56.51 13.22
C GLY A 471 23.51 55.98 13.44
N GLY A 472 23.18 55.34 14.49
CA GLY A 472 23.32 55.55 15.85
C GLY A 472 22.14 55.02 16.63
N ALA A 473 22.48 54.42 17.71
CA ALA A 473 21.94 54.49 19.08
C ALA A 473 20.67 53.71 19.47
N ARG A 474 20.94 52.69 20.26
CA ARG A 474 20.48 52.38 21.64
C ARG A 474 19.09 52.90 22.08
N ARG A 475 18.28 51.99 22.62
CA ARG A 475 17.83 52.06 24.04
C ARG A 475 17.34 50.71 24.57
N LYS A 476 17.84 50.36 25.76
CA LYS A 476 17.40 49.37 26.72
C LYS A 476 16.18 49.87 27.51
N ALA A 477 15.38 48.92 28.01
CA ALA A 477 14.74 48.87 29.36
C ALA A 477 14.20 47.44 29.53
N GLU A 478 14.65 46.71 30.31
CA GLU A 478 14.62 46.25 31.70
C GLU A 478 13.24 46.29 32.37
N ALA A 479 12.82 45.08 32.77
CA ALA A 479 12.54 44.55 34.13
C ALA A 479 11.10 44.68 34.64
N GLY A 480 10.67 43.60 35.27
CA GLY A 480 9.54 43.55 36.22
C GLY A 480 9.03 42.13 36.49
N SER A 481 9.63 41.51 37.49
CA SER A 481 9.28 40.31 38.18
C SER A 481 8.09 40.47 39.12
N GLU A 482 7.41 39.37 39.42
CA GLU A 482 6.77 38.97 40.71
C GLU A 482 5.75 37.89 40.36
N GLY A 483 5.70 36.67 40.82
CA GLY A 483 6.09 36.06 42.05
C GLY A 483 4.92 35.98 43.05
N ILE A 484 4.13 34.86 43.12
CA ILE A 484 3.51 34.44 44.37
C ILE A 484 3.28 32.92 44.36
N ARG A 485 3.71 32.35 45.51
CA ARG A 485 3.65 30.94 45.96
C ARG A 485 2.34 30.65 46.70
N GLY A 486 2.06 29.36 46.89
CA GLY A 486 1.32 28.80 48.03
C GLY A 486 0.36 27.72 47.60
N ALA A 487 0.50 26.56 47.91
CA ALA A 487 0.82 25.64 49.00
C ALA A 487 -0.37 24.70 49.25
N ALA A 488 -0.11 23.43 49.08
CA ALA A 488 -0.36 22.25 49.93
C ALA A 488 -1.76 21.97 50.53
N GLY A 489 -2.17 20.69 50.43
CA GLY A 489 -3.08 20.02 51.35
C GLY A 489 -3.79 18.79 50.80
N GLY A 490 -3.25 17.58 50.98
CA GLY A 490 -4.10 16.37 51.08
C GLY A 490 -4.45 16.18 52.57
N PRO A 491 -5.07 15.09 53.05
CA PRO A 491 -5.22 13.75 52.48
C PRO A 491 -6.57 13.03 52.85
N GLY A 492 -6.69 11.76 52.42
CA GLY A 492 -7.50 10.74 53.10
C GLY A 492 -8.90 10.53 52.51
N GLY A 493 -9.29 9.38 52.01
CA GLY A 493 -9.38 8.10 52.61
C GLY A 493 -10.77 7.51 52.35
N GLN A 494 -10.80 6.22 52.07
CA GLN A 494 -11.84 5.20 52.31
C GLN A 494 -12.81 4.79 51.15
N VAL A 495 -12.51 3.60 50.65
CA VAL A 495 -13.31 2.38 50.54
C VAL A 495 -14.87 2.53 50.47
N GLY A 496 -15.46 2.06 49.38
CA GLY A 496 -16.91 1.86 49.24
C GLY A 496 -17.25 0.91 48.10
N THR A 497 -17.47 -0.29 48.46
CA THR A 497 -18.16 -1.45 47.85
C THR A 497 -19.08 -1.23 46.67
N GLY A 498 -18.97 -2.16 45.75
CA GLY A 498 -19.66 -2.51 44.54
C GLY A 498 -21.17 -2.24 44.41
N LYS A 499 -21.50 -1.85 43.18
CA LYS A 499 -22.80 -2.16 42.56
C LYS A 499 -22.62 -2.30 41.06
N LYS A 500 -22.88 -3.50 40.57
CA LYS A 500 -23.05 -3.82 39.17
C LYS A 500 -24.11 -2.92 38.56
N ARG A 501 -23.80 -2.21 37.49
CA ARG A 501 -24.77 -1.59 36.60
C ARG A 501 -24.95 -2.44 35.35
N PRO A 502 -26.18 -2.50 34.77
CA PRO A 502 -26.45 -3.36 33.63
C PRO A 502 -25.87 -2.80 32.35
N ARG A 503 -25.52 -3.72 31.45
CA ARG A 503 -25.09 -3.44 30.07
C ARG A 503 -26.19 -2.67 29.34
N SER A 504 -25.92 -1.43 28.96
CA SER A 504 -26.72 -0.69 27.98
C SER A 504 -26.40 -1.24 26.59
N GLU A 505 -27.40 -1.86 25.96
CA GLU A 505 -27.38 -2.16 24.53
C GLU A 505 -27.24 -0.85 23.75
N GLY A 506 -26.14 -0.72 23.00
CA GLY A 506 -25.91 0.41 22.12
C GLY A 506 -26.90 0.40 20.96
N ALA A 507 -27.87 1.29 21.00
CA ALA A 507 -28.70 1.60 19.86
C ALA A 507 -27.85 2.20 18.74
N SER A 508 -27.68 1.44 17.65
CA SER A 508 -27.10 1.91 16.39
C SER A 508 -28.07 2.92 15.76
N THR A 509 -27.75 4.19 15.84
CA THR A 509 -28.47 5.28 15.20
C THR A 509 -28.31 5.19 13.69
N ALA A 510 -29.41 5.00 12.97
CA ALA A 510 -29.48 5.19 11.53
C ALA A 510 -29.39 6.69 11.23
N VAL A 511 -28.42 7.10 10.43
CA VAL A 511 -28.29 8.49 9.98
C VAL A 511 -29.11 8.65 8.71
N ALA A 512 -30.12 9.51 8.74
CA ALA A 512 -30.86 9.94 7.56
C ALA A 512 -30.10 11.10 6.89
N VAL A 513 -29.72 10.93 5.62
CA VAL A 513 -29.08 11.97 4.81
C VAL A 513 -30.15 12.55 3.87
N GLY A 514 -30.35 13.86 3.93
CA GLY A 514 -31.30 14.58 3.08
C GLY A 514 -30.90 14.51 1.59
N ALA A 515 -31.90 14.51 0.73
CA ALA A 515 -31.78 14.29 -0.71
C ALA A 515 -30.85 15.30 -1.39
N GLY A 516 -29.68 14.81 -1.80
CA GLY A 516 -28.84 15.40 -2.81
C GLY A 516 -28.52 14.29 -3.82
N VAL A 517 -29.05 14.39 -5.03
CA VAL A 517 -28.69 13.50 -6.13
C VAL A 517 -27.28 13.82 -6.52
N VAL A 518 -26.34 12.94 -6.20
CA VAL A 518 -24.99 12.95 -6.79
C VAL A 518 -25.01 11.95 -7.95
N ASP A 519 -24.93 12.50 -9.14
CA ASP A 519 -24.80 11.75 -10.38
C ASP A 519 -23.40 11.07 -10.40
N LEU A 520 -23.37 9.75 -10.33
CA LEU A 520 -22.15 8.93 -10.28
C LEU A 520 -21.68 8.51 -11.69
N CYS A 521 -22.06 9.27 -12.73
CA CYS A 521 -21.66 8.96 -14.10
C CYS A 521 -20.31 9.54 -14.53
N ASP A 522 -19.63 10.35 -13.70
CA ASP A 522 -18.32 10.92 -14.02
C ASP A 522 -17.33 10.75 -12.85
N SER A 523 -16.76 9.55 -12.72
CA SER A 523 -15.48 9.37 -12.02
C SER A 523 -14.86 7.99 -12.30
#